data_d5d3b1200b4bedd2b7174a5f58fa610d
#
_entry.id   d5d3b1200b4bedd2b7174a5f58fa610d
#
_cell.length_a   1.000
_cell.length_b   1.000
_cell.length_c   1.000
_cell.angle_alpha   90.00
_cell.angle_beta   90.00
_cell.angle_gamma   90.00
#
_symmetry.space_group_name_H-M   'P 1'
#
loop_
_entity.id
_entity.type
_entity.pdbx_description
1 polymer ?
#
loop_
_entity_poly.entity_id
_entity_poly.type
_entity_poly.pdbx_seq_one_letter_code
_entity_poly.pdbx_strand_id
1 'polypeptide(L)'
;NSVPRFHLTWGTGPGLVEIFERIVRDGIDRGSVIPAFRHRVDEVVVTDGVATGVRGAVLEPTDVARGVTSSRTVVGDFEIRAGVVLVTSGGIGGNWDLVQKNWPKRMGRTPSHMLSGVPAHVDGRMLEISRAAGGNIINEDRMWHYTEGITNWDSVWPNHGIRILPGPSSLWLDASGTQLPAPLFPGFDTLGTLEHIVSTGHDYTWFLLDQKIIEKEFGLSGQEQNPDLTGRDLRKLLERVRPGAPGPVEAFKQKGVDFVVADTVAELVAGMNKIGDVTLDAAEVEKLVVARDREMDNDFSKDLSVSAIHAARNYRGDRLA
;
A
#
# COMPACT_ATOMS: atom_id res chain seq x y z
N ASN A 1 -19.15 -4.73 12.98
CA ASN A 1 -17.88 -5.41 12.74
C ASN A 1 -16.82 -4.77 13.60
N SER A 2 -16.45 -5.45 14.67
CA SER A 2 -15.48 -4.98 15.64
C SER A 2 -14.06 -5.46 15.35
N VAL A 3 -13.85 -6.20 14.26
CA VAL A 3 -12.56 -6.81 13.94
C VAL A 3 -12.14 -6.40 12.55
N PRO A 4 -10.93 -5.83 12.38
CA PRO A 4 -10.36 -5.55 11.08
C PRO A 4 -10.23 -6.84 10.28
N ARG A 5 -10.74 -6.83 9.04
CA ARG A 5 -10.62 -7.94 8.10
C ARG A 5 -10.09 -7.38 6.80
N PHE A 6 -9.06 -8.00 6.30
CA PHE A 6 -8.58 -7.71 4.97
C PHE A 6 -9.30 -8.60 3.96
N HIS A 7 -9.74 -8.00 2.88
CA HIS A 7 -10.39 -8.69 1.78
C HIS A 7 -9.53 -8.57 0.54
N LEU A 8 -9.13 -9.70 0.00
CA LEU A 8 -8.47 -9.77 -1.30
C LEU A 8 -9.52 -10.14 -2.35
N THR A 9 -9.72 -9.26 -3.32
CA THR A 9 -10.69 -9.48 -4.40
C THR A 9 -10.21 -10.61 -5.30
N TRP A 10 -11.13 -11.52 -5.68
CA TRP A 10 -10.86 -12.55 -6.68
C TRP A 10 -10.53 -11.91 -8.02
N GLY A 11 -9.34 -12.21 -8.54
CA GLY A 11 -8.74 -11.51 -9.68
C GLY A 11 -7.94 -10.26 -9.30
N THR A 12 -7.88 -9.89 -7.99
CA THR A 12 -7.19 -8.73 -7.44
C THR A 12 -7.52 -7.41 -8.16
N GLY A 13 -6.57 -6.49 -8.37
CA GLY A 13 -6.78 -5.23 -9.10
C GLY A 13 -7.30 -5.44 -10.52
N PRO A 14 -6.69 -6.30 -11.35
CA PRO A 14 -7.22 -6.64 -12.68
C PRO A 14 -8.66 -7.10 -12.67
N GLY A 15 -9.04 -7.98 -11.73
CA GLY A 15 -10.42 -8.49 -11.63
C GLY A 15 -11.44 -7.40 -11.27
N LEU A 16 -11.02 -6.41 -10.48
CA LEU A 16 -11.86 -5.26 -10.18
C LEU A 16 -12.05 -4.35 -11.41
N VAL A 17 -10.97 -4.08 -12.14
CA VAL A 17 -10.98 -3.17 -13.31
C VAL A 17 -11.70 -3.80 -14.51
N GLU A 18 -11.63 -5.13 -14.67
CA GLU A 18 -12.27 -5.87 -15.78
C GLU A 18 -13.74 -5.56 -15.95
N ILE A 19 -14.48 -5.31 -14.86
CA ILE A 19 -15.91 -4.98 -14.91
C ILE A 19 -16.14 -3.67 -15.68
N PHE A 20 -15.30 -2.66 -15.39
CA PHE A 20 -15.38 -1.35 -16.04
C PHE A 20 -14.81 -1.40 -17.46
N GLU A 21 -13.72 -2.15 -17.65
CA GLU A 21 -13.11 -2.33 -18.96
C GLU A 21 -14.08 -2.89 -19.99
N ARG A 22 -14.90 -3.89 -19.61
CA ARG A 22 -15.93 -4.44 -20.51
C ARG A 22 -16.91 -3.36 -20.99
N ILE A 23 -17.38 -2.51 -20.06
CA ILE A 23 -18.30 -1.41 -20.41
C ILE A 23 -17.65 -0.43 -21.40
N VAL A 24 -16.36 -0.13 -21.19
CA VAL A 24 -15.60 0.75 -22.08
C VAL A 24 -15.40 0.11 -23.45
N ARG A 25 -15.05 -1.19 -23.52
CA ARG A 25 -14.91 -1.94 -24.78
C ARG A 25 -16.22 -1.97 -25.56
N ASP A 26 -17.33 -2.28 -24.90
CA ASP A 26 -18.66 -2.22 -25.53
C ASP A 26 -18.97 -0.81 -26.07
N GLY A 27 -18.52 0.24 -25.39
CA GLY A 27 -18.65 1.63 -25.87
C GLY A 27 -17.79 1.90 -27.10
N ILE A 28 -16.58 1.35 -27.16
CA ILE A 28 -15.66 1.47 -28.30
C ILE A 28 -16.29 0.75 -29.51
N ASP A 29 -16.76 -0.48 -29.32
CA ASP A 29 -17.35 -1.31 -30.38
C ASP A 29 -18.61 -0.66 -30.97
N ARG A 30 -19.39 0.08 -30.17
CA ARG A 30 -20.54 0.86 -30.62
C ARG A 30 -20.19 2.24 -31.17
N GLY A 31 -18.92 2.66 -31.14
CA GLY A 31 -18.48 3.98 -31.55
C GLY A 31 -18.89 5.12 -30.63
N SER A 32 -19.40 4.81 -29.41
CA SER A 32 -19.74 5.82 -28.41
C SER A 32 -18.55 6.25 -27.53
N VAL A 33 -17.46 5.50 -27.55
CA VAL A 33 -16.18 5.80 -26.91
C VAL A 33 -15.07 5.76 -27.96
N ILE A 34 -14.29 6.80 -28.04
CA ILE A 34 -13.12 6.90 -28.92
C ILE A 34 -11.87 6.98 -28.07
N PRO A 35 -11.08 5.89 -27.94
CA PRO A 35 -9.86 5.90 -27.15
C PRO A 35 -8.75 6.68 -27.88
N ALA A 36 -8.05 7.54 -27.17
CA ALA A 36 -6.88 8.26 -27.65
C ALA A 36 -5.66 7.91 -26.79
N PHE A 37 -5.12 6.70 -27.00
CA PHE A 37 -3.93 6.23 -26.29
C PHE A 37 -2.71 7.05 -26.69
N ARG A 38 -1.72 7.15 -25.78
CA ARG A 38 -0.48 7.88 -25.98
C ARG A 38 -0.68 9.39 -26.18
N HIS A 39 -1.86 9.93 -25.84
CA HIS A 39 -2.14 11.35 -25.84
C HIS A 39 -1.91 11.92 -24.44
N ARG A 40 -0.82 12.67 -24.28
CA ARG A 40 -0.50 13.35 -23.03
C ARG A 40 -1.16 14.71 -23.00
N VAL A 41 -2.14 14.89 -22.15
CA VAL A 41 -2.79 16.18 -21.94
C VAL A 41 -1.82 17.14 -21.24
N ASP A 42 -1.59 18.30 -21.83
CA ASP A 42 -0.71 19.34 -21.31
C ASP A 42 -1.50 20.59 -20.89
N GLU A 43 -2.75 20.72 -21.35
CA GLU A 43 -3.60 21.85 -21.04
C GLU A 43 -5.10 21.48 -21.14
N VAL A 44 -5.91 22.06 -20.28
CA VAL A 44 -7.37 22.18 -20.47
C VAL A 44 -7.64 23.52 -21.18
N VAL A 45 -8.21 23.44 -22.36
CA VAL A 45 -8.54 24.64 -23.15
C VAL A 45 -9.74 25.35 -22.54
N VAL A 46 -9.59 26.63 -22.21
CA VAL A 46 -10.66 27.47 -21.66
C VAL A 46 -10.97 28.62 -22.64
N THR A 47 -12.25 28.80 -22.96
CA THR A 47 -12.75 29.88 -23.77
C THR A 47 -13.87 30.57 -23.00
N ASP A 48 -13.76 31.87 -22.80
CA ASP A 48 -14.75 32.67 -22.06
C ASP A 48 -15.12 32.11 -20.69
N GLY A 49 -14.11 31.55 -19.97
CA GLY A 49 -14.28 30.97 -18.66
C GLY A 49 -14.88 29.54 -18.65
N VAL A 50 -15.06 28.92 -19.80
CA VAL A 50 -15.63 27.58 -19.97
C VAL A 50 -14.56 26.63 -20.50
N ALA A 51 -14.43 25.44 -19.90
CA ALA A 51 -13.58 24.37 -20.42
C ALA A 51 -14.20 23.84 -21.72
N THR A 52 -13.49 24.00 -22.84
CA THR A 52 -13.96 23.65 -24.19
C THR A 52 -13.20 22.49 -24.82
N GLY A 53 -12.24 21.90 -24.11
CA GLY A 53 -11.48 20.77 -24.60
C GLY A 53 -10.15 20.59 -23.89
N VAL A 54 -9.31 19.79 -24.50
CA VAL A 54 -7.94 19.51 -24.02
C VAL A 54 -6.97 19.54 -25.19
N ARG A 55 -5.72 19.92 -24.95
CA ARG A 55 -4.64 19.81 -25.92
C ARG A 55 -3.37 19.28 -25.28
N GLY A 56 -2.45 18.78 -26.11
CA GLY A 56 -1.20 18.24 -25.63
C GLY A 56 -0.41 17.54 -26.73
N ALA A 57 0.44 16.63 -26.31
CA ALA A 57 1.38 15.93 -27.19
C ALA A 57 0.96 14.48 -27.44
N VAL A 58 1.13 14.04 -28.68
CA VAL A 58 1.07 12.63 -29.06
C VAL A 58 2.45 12.03 -28.80
N LEU A 59 2.49 10.98 -28.01
CA LEU A 59 3.72 10.27 -27.68
C LEU A 59 3.90 9.07 -28.62
N GLU A 60 5.16 8.76 -28.89
CA GLU A 60 5.56 7.60 -29.69
C GLU A 60 4.91 6.31 -29.14
N PRO A 61 4.34 5.45 -30.02
CA PRO A 61 3.86 4.12 -29.61
C PRO A 61 4.97 3.30 -28.92
N THR A 62 4.57 2.46 -27.98
CA THR A 62 5.47 1.56 -27.27
C THR A 62 4.73 0.32 -26.79
N ASP A 63 5.40 -0.81 -26.81
CA ASP A 63 4.95 -2.14 -26.40
C ASP A 63 5.82 -2.74 -25.28
N VAL A 64 6.58 -1.89 -24.58
CA VAL A 64 7.46 -2.33 -23.49
C VAL A 64 6.69 -3.07 -22.41
N ALA A 65 7.35 -4.05 -21.79
CA ALA A 65 6.80 -4.82 -20.70
C ALA A 65 6.45 -3.95 -19.49
N ARG A 66 5.55 -4.44 -18.64
CA ARG A 66 5.21 -3.80 -17.37
C ARG A 66 6.46 -3.58 -16.51
N GLY A 67 6.56 -2.41 -15.89
CA GLY A 67 7.73 -2.00 -15.10
C GLY A 67 8.85 -1.35 -15.91
N VAL A 68 8.82 -1.47 -17.23
CA VAL A 68 9.76 -0.78 -18.13
C VAL A 68 9.20 0.59 -18.49
N THR A 69 10.05 1.62 -18.41
CA THR A 69 9.66 2.98 -18.76
C THR A 69 9.30 3.07 -20.23
N SER A 70 8.08 3.48 -20.54
CA SER A 70 7.62 3.71 -21.92
C SER A 70 8.23 4.99 -22.51
N SER A 71 8.38 5.02 -23.86
CA SER A 71 8.84 6.21 -24.55
C SER A 71 8.03 7.46 -24.20
N ARG A 72 8.72 8.59 -24.03
CA ARG A 72 8.15 9.91 -23.83
C ARG A 72 8.42 10.84 -25.03
N THR A 73 8.98 10.29 -26.11
CA THR A 73 9.24 11.03 -27.35
C THR A 73 7.94 11.59 -27.92
N VAL A 74 7.92 12.89 -28.15
CA VAL A 74 6.78 13.57 -28.78
C VAL A 74 6.90 13.38 -30.29
N VAL A 75 5.84 12.89 -30.90
CA VAL A 75 5.75 12.66 -32.36
C VAL A 75 4.68 13.52 -33.03
N GLY A 76 3.92 14.29 -32.27
CA GLY A 76 2.91 15.21 -32.79
C GLY A 76 2.15 15.91 -31.66
N ASP A 77 1.25 16.77 -32.07
CA ASP A 77 0.36 17.50 -31.16
C ASP A 77 -1.10 17.10 -31.42
N PHE A 78 -1.97 17.35 -30.45
CA PHE A 78 -3.40 17.16 -30.61
C PHE A 78 -4.20 18.26 -29.88
N GLU A 79 -5.41 18.52 -30.38
CA GLU A 79 -6.46 19.24 -29.67
C GLU A 79 -7.77 18.47 -29.85
N ILE A 80 -8.46 18.22 -28.75
CA ILE A 80 -9.79 17.59 -28.73
C ILE A 80 -10.74 18.58 -28.10
N ARG A 81 -11.77 18.97 -28.86
CA ARG A 81 -12.86 19.82 -28.39
C ARG A 81 -13.93 18.97 -27.73
N ALA A 82 -14.47 19.46 -26.63
CA ALA A 82 -15.48 18.77 -25.85
C ALA A 82 -16.38 19.75 -25.10
N GLY A 83 -17.64 19.38 -24.91
CA GLY A 83 -18.57 20.16 -24.08
C GLY A 83 -18.32 20.02 -22.59
N VAL A 84 -17.60 18.98 -22.18
CA VAL A 84 -17.21 18.71 -20.76
C VAL A 84 -15.85 18.01 -20.74
N VAL A 85 -15.03 18.37 -19.77
CA VAL A 85 -13.76 17.70 -19.49
C VAL A 85 -13.84 17.04 -18.11
N LEU A 86 -13.68 15.73 -18.05
CA LEU A 86 -13.62 14.95 -16.81
C LEU A 86 -12.19 14.47 -16.57
N VAL A 87 -11.58 14.89 -15.44
CA VAL A 87 -10.22 14.53 -15.07
C VAL A 87 -10.25 13.38 -14.06
N THR A 88 -9.66 12.23 -14.42
CA THR A 88 -9.59 11.02 -13.60
C THR A 88 -8.18 10.40 -13.58
N SER A 89 -7.15 11.25 -13.60
CA SER A 89 -5.75 10.86 -13.84
C SER A 89 -4.99 10.39 -12.58
N GLY A 90 -5.67 10.12 -11.49
CA GLY A 90 -5.05 9.64 -10.24
C GLY A 90 -4.57 10.76 -9.32
N GLY A 91 -3.72 10.38 -8.37
CA GLY A 91 -3.23 11.25 -7.30
C GLY A 91 -1.78 11.73 -7.47
N ILE A 92 -1.09 11.92 -6.35
CA ILE A 92 0.25 12.52 -6.25
C ILE A 92 1.31 11.55 -5.71
N GLY A 93 0.96 10.30 -5.41
CA GLY A 93 1.83 9.37 -4.66
C GLY A 93 3.17 9.03 -5.34
N GLY A 94 3.30 9.27 -6.64
CA GLY A 94 4.55 9.13 -7.40
C GLY A 94 5.41 10.41 -7.40
N ASN A 95 4.97 11.50 -6.78
CA ASN A 95 5.66 12.78 -6.72
C ASN A 95 5.90 13.18 -5.26
N TRP A 96 7.10 12.85 -4.76
CA TRP A 96 7.47 13.09 -3.38
C TRP A 96 7.43 14.56 -2.98
N ASP A 97 7.83 15.46 -3.85
CA ASP A 97 7.80 16.91 -3.58
C ASP A 97 6.37 17.40 -3.34
N LEU A 98 5.41 16.92 -4.13
CA LEU A 98 4.00 17.23 -3.91
C LEU A 98 3.44 16.58 -2.64
N VAL A 99 3.85 15.36 -2.32
CA VAL A 99 3.48 14.71 -1.06
C VAL A 99 3.98 15.54 0.12
N GLN A 100 5.25 15.96 0.12
CA GLN A 100 5.81 16.80 1.17
C GLN A 100 5.10 18.17 1.26
N LYS A 101 4.90 18.83 0.12
CA LYS A 101 4.23 20.14 0.06
C LYS A 101 2.81 20.10 0.66
N ASN A 102 2.09 19.02 0.42
CA ASN A 102 0.71 18.86 0.84
C ASN A 102 0.57 17.99 2.11
N TRP A 103 1.67 17.71 2.81
CA TRP A 103 1.63 16.89 4.01
C TRP A 103 0.68 17.48 5.07
N PRO A 104 -0.23 16.67 5.63
CA PRO A 104 -1.22 17.18 6.58
C PRO A 104 -0.56 17.70 7.86
N LYS A 105 -0.76 18.97 8.16
CA LYS A 105 -0.17 19.59 9.38
C LYS A 105 -0.53 18.86 10.67
N ARG A 106 -1.74 18.26 10.73
CA ARG A 106 -2.19 17.47 11.87
C ARG A 106 -1.36 16.22 12.14
N MET A 107 -0.68 15.70 11.10
CA MET A 107 0.18 14.52 11.19
C MET A 107 1.60 14.86 11.70
N GLY A 108 1.88 16.13 11.97
CA GLY A 108 3.22 16.57 12.41
C GLY A 108 4.21 16.70 11.26
N ARG A 109 5.46 16.34 11.50
CA ARG A 109 6.52 16.41 10.48
C ARG A 109 6.26 15.44 9.32
N THR A 110 6.71 15.80 8.14
CA THR A 110 6.75 14.85 7.03
C THR A 110 7.83 13.80 7.31
N PRO A 111 7.56 12.49 7.15
CA PRO A 111 8.59 11.46 7.21
C PRO A 111 9.72 11.77 6.21
N SER A 112 10.95 11.48 6.57
CA SER A 112 12.11 11.67 5.67
C SER A 112 12.21 10.55 4.63
N HIS A 113 11.63 9.40 4.93
CA HIS A 113 11.60 8.23 4.05
C HIS A 113 10.19 7.64 3.99
N MET A 114 9.68 7.49 2.76
CA MET A 114 8.40 6.83 2.49
C MET A 114 8.51 5.97 1.24
N LEU A 115 7.86 4.82 1.27
CA LEU A 115 7.73 3.95 0.12
C LEU A 115 6.55 4.40 -0.76
N SER A 116 6.63 4.13 -2.06
CA SER A 116 5.57 4.45 -3.01
C SER A 116 4.77 3.20 -3.41
N GLY A 117 3.47 3.20 -3.13
CA GLY A 117 2.55 2.18 -3.61
C GLY A 117 2.07 2.38 -5.05
N VAL A 118 2.56 3.41 -5.74
CA VAL A 118 2.16 3.77 -7.10
C VAL A 118 3.37 4.15 -7.96
N PRO A 119 3.30 3.96 -9.30
CA PRO A 119 4.41 4.31 -10.18
C PRO A 119 4.57 5.83 -10.34
N ALA A 120 5.76 6.25 -10.79
CA ALA A 120 6.17 7.67 -10.90
C ALA A 120 5.24 8.55 -11.78
N HIS A 121 4.45 7.96 -12.68
CA HIS A 121 3.51 8.73 -13.50
C HIS A 121 2.21 9.13 -12.78
N VAL A 122 2.02 8.67 -11.53
CA VAL A 122 0.96 9.18 -10.64
C VAL A 122 1.53 10.41 -9.92
N ASP A 123 1.81 11.44 -10.70
CA ASP A 123 2.65 12.57 -10.36
C ASP A 123 1.89 13.85 -9.99
N GLY A 124 0.55 13.83 -10.07
CA GLY A 124 -0.30 14.99 -9.76
C GLY A 124 -0.32 16.09 -10.83
N ARG A 125 0.31 15.86 -11.98
CA ARG A 125 0.40 16.87 -13.05
C ARG A 125 -0.94 17.46 -13.44
N MET A 126 -1.99 16.65 -13.54
CA MET A 126 -3.33 17.14 -13.90
C MET A 126 -3.98 18.02 -12.84
N LEU A 127 -3.53 17.99 -11.58
CA LEU A 127 -3.99 18.94 -10.56
C LEU A 127 -3.54 20.36 -10.91
N GLU A 128 -2.28 20.55 -11.28
CA GLU A 128 -1.74 21.86 -11.69
C GLU A 128 -2.38 22.34 -13.00
N ILE A 129 -2.57 21.45 -13.97
CA ILE A 129 -3.27 21.77 -15.24
C ILE A 129 -4.71 22.19 -14.96
N SER A 130 -5.40 21.47 -14.06
CA SER A 130 -6.78 21.83 -13.68
C SER A 130 -6.85 23.18 -12.97
N ARG A 131 -5.88 23.46 -12.08
CA ARG A 131 -5.78 24.76 -11.37
C ARG A 131 -5.51 25.90 -12.35
N ALA A 132 -4.60 25.70 -13.30
CA ALA A 132 -4.30 26.68 -14.34
C ALA A 132 -5.53 26.99 -15.23
N ALA A 133 -6.42 26.03 -15.41
CA ALA A 133 -7.70 26.21 -16.11
C ALA A 133 -8.81 26.86 -15.25
N GLY A 134 -8.51 27.30 -14.03
CA GLY A 134 -9.47 27.90 -13.11
C GLY A 134 -10.20 26.88 -12.21
N GLY A 135 -9.80 25.62 -12.22
CA GLY A 135 -10.36 24.60 -11.36
C GLY A 135 -10.04 24.84 -9.88
N ASN A 136 -11.02 24.64 -9.01
CA ASN A 136 -10.85 24.73 -7.57
C ASN A 136 -10.41 23.38 -6.99
N ILE A 137 -9.15 23.28 -6.56
CA ILE A 137 -8.61 22.08 -5.92
C ILE A 137 -8.84 22.17 -4.41
N ILE A 138 -9.52 21.17 -3.87
CA ILE A 138 -9.84 21.11 -2.44
C ILE A 138 -9.23 19.86 -1.82
N ASN A 139 -9.06 19.89 -0.49
CA ASN A 139 -8.56 18.74 0.30
C ASN A 139 -7.19 18.23 -0.17
N GLU A 140 -6.29 19.10 -0.54
CA GLU A 140 -4.95 18.74 -1.04
C GLU A 140 -4.13 17.94 -0.03
N ASP A 141 -4.45 18.06 1.27
CA ASP A 141 -3.86 17.30 2.37
C ASP A 141 -4.53 15.94 2.63
N ARG A 142 -5.51 15.55 1.81
CA ARG A 142 -6.20 14.25 1.92
C ARG A 142 -5.47 13.20 1.09
N MET A 143 -4.56 12.49 1.74
CA MET A 143 -3.76 11.45 1.12
C MET A 143 -4.14 10.08 1.69
N TRP A 144 -3.91 9.04 0.91
CA TRP A 144 -4.09 7.66 1.35
C TRP A 144 -2.73 7.10 1.80
N HIS A 145 -2.58 6.91 3.09
CA HIS A 145 -1.38 6.37 3.71
C HIS A 145 -1.62 4.95 4.23
N TYR A 146 -0.52 4.21 4.30
CA TYR A 146 -0.43 2.96 5.05
C TYR A 146 0.76 3.05 6.00
N THR A 147 0.64 2.44 7.16
CA THR A 147 1.69 2.35 8.17
C THR A 147 2.43 1.02 8.11
N GLU A 148 1.90 0.06 7.33
CA GLU A 148 2.38 -1.30 7.21
C GLU A 148 3.05 -1.52 5.84
N GLY A 149 4.07 -0.74 5.51
CA GLY A 149 4.80 -0.83 4.23
C GLY A 149 6.17 -1.45 4.39
N ILE A 150 6.58 -2.29 3.43
CA ILE A 150 7.93 -2.83 3.29
C ILE A 150 8.45 -2.61 1.87
N THR A 151 9.77 -2.56 1.70
CA THR A 151 10.41 -2.45 0.39
C THR A 151 10.14 -3.70 -0.45
N ASN A 152 9.65 -3.53 -1.66
CA ASN A 152 9.48 -4.65 -2.57
C ASN A 152 10.84 -5.12 -3.10
N TRP A 153 11.21 -6.36 -2.80
CA TRP A 153 12.46 -6.96 -3.29
C TRP A 153 12.47 -7.13 -4.82
N ASP A 154 11.27 -7.22 -5.44
CA ASP A 154 11.08 -7.30 -6.90
C ASP A 154 10.34 -6.05 -7.39
N SER A 155 11.04 -4.92 -7.35
CA SER A 155 10.46 -3.61 -7.59
C SER A 155 10.03 -3.43 -9.05
N VAL A 156 8.78 -3.01 -9.26
CA VAL A 156 8.21 -2.68 -10.58
C VAL A 156 8.46 -1.21 -10.96
N TRP A 157 8.67 -0.35 -9.97
CA TRP A 157 9.04 1.07 -10.13
C TRP A 157 9.99 1.51 -9.00
N PRO A 158 10.66 2.64 -9.14
CA PRO A 158 11.53 3.15 -8.08
C PRO A 158 10.80 3.35 -6.76
N ASN A 159 11.43 2.98 -5.66
CA ASN A 159 10.90 3.10 -4.30
C ASN A 159 9.58 2.35 -4.08
N HIS A 160 9.39 1.23 -4.78
CA HIS A 160 8.18 0.43 -4.72
C HIS A 160 7.99 -0.21 -3.35
N GLY A 161 6.93 0.18 -2.66
CA GLY A 161 6.50 -0.41 -1.39
C GLY A 161 5.36 -1.41 -1.55
N ILE A 162 5.41 -2.47 -0.76
CA ILE A 162 4.33 -3.43 -0.60
C ILE A 162 3.70 -3.22 0.77
N ARG A 163 2.38 -3.13 0.83
CA ARG A 163 1.67 -3.17 2.10
C ARG A 163 1.65 -4.60 2.61
N ILE A 164 2.12 -4.79 3.84
CA ILE A 164 1.92 -6.04 4.58
C ILE A 164 0.57 -6.03 5.30
N LEU A 165 0.03 -7.20 5.52
CA LEU A 165 -1.15 -7.48 6.34
C LEU A 165 -0.66 -8.35 7.48
N PRO A 166 -0.15 -7.77 8.59
CA PRO A 166 0.61 -8.52 9.59
C PRO A 166 -0.27 -9.45 10.44
N GLY A 167 -1.59 -9.26 10.37
CA GLY A 167 -2.55 -10.00 11.18
C GLY A 167 -2.69 -9.45 12.60
N PRO A 168 -3.80 -9.77 13.28
CA PRO A 168 -4.10 -9.23 14.61
C PRO A 168 -3.15 -9.72 15.70
N SER A 169 -2.53 -10.89 15.52
CA SER A 169 -1.66 -11.51 16.54
C SER A 169 -0.21 -11.01 16.50
N SER A 170 0.17 -10.19 15.51
CA SER A 170 1.51 -9.60 15.46
C SER A 170 1.77 -8.65 16.64
N LEU A 171 2.98 -8.65 17.18
CA LEU A 171 3.42 -7.67 18.17
C LEU A 171 3.97 -6.45 17.44
N TRP A 172 3.34 -5.30 17.61
CA TRP A 172 3.72 -4.07 16.91
C TRP A 172 4.49 -3.13 17.84
N LEU A 173 5.74 -2.87 17.51
CA LEU A 173 6.64 -2.00 18.25
C LEU A 173 6.98 -0.75 17.43
N ASP A 174 7.19 0.37 18.11
CA ASP A 174 7.81 1.54 17.51
C ASP A 174 9.30 1.31 17.22
N ALA A 175 9.97 2.29 16.64
CA ALA A 175 11.40 2.20 16.32
C ALA A 175 12.28 1.95 17.54
N SER A 176 11.86 2.37 18.74
CA SER A 176 12.59 2.19 20.01
C SER A 176 12.35 0.83 20.67
N GLY A 177 11.51 -0.03 20.08
CA GLY A 177 11.14 -1.32 20.64
C GLY A 177 10.02 -1.27 21.67
N THR A 178 9.34 -0.13 21.82
CA THR A 178 8.18 0.00 22.69
C THR A 178 6.90 -0.44 21.97
N GLN A 179 6.07 -1.25 22.61
CA GLN A 179 4.79 -1.67 22.04
C GLN A 179 3.90 -0.44 21.80
N LEU A 180 3.27 -0.38 20.63
CA LEU A 180 2.31 0.67 20.32
C LEU A 180 1.14 0.63 21.31
N PRO A 181 0.70 1.79 21.84
CA PRO A 181 -0.38 1.84 22.79
C PRO A 181 -1.73 1.50 22.14
N ALA A 182 -2.63 0.89 22.90
CA ALA A 182 -4.02 0.74 22.46
C ALA A 182 -4.66 2.11 22.22
N PRO A 183 -5.51 2.29 21.21
CA PRO A 183 -6.08 1.27 20.31
C PRO A 183 -5.32 1.07 18.99
N LEU A 184 -4.04 1.36 18.92
CA LEU A 184 -3.25 1.28 17.70
C LEU A 184 -2.90 -0.18 17.37
N PHE A 185 -3.92 -0.91 16.94
CA PHE A 185 -3.78 -2.31 16.51
C PHE A 185 -3.54 -2.40 15.00
N PRO A 186 -2.92 -3.48 14.52
CA PRO A 186 -2.73 -3.70 13.09
C PRO A 186 -4.04 -3.57 12.30
N GLY A 187 -4.07 -2.66 11.32
CA GLY A 187 -5.21 -2.44 10.44
C GLY A 187 -6.44 -1.75 11.06
N PHE A 188 -6.34 -1.24 12.28
CA PHE A 188 -7.48 -0.62 12.98
C PHE A 188 -7.62 0.88 12.65
N ASP A 189 -6.62 1.68 12.96
CA ASP A 189 -6.60 3.13 12.72
C ASP A 189 -5.29 3.57 12.07
N THR A 190 -5.28 3.60 10.75
CA THR A 190 -4.09 3.99 9.98
C THR A 190 -3.65 5.43 10.26
N LEU A 191 -4.59 6.37 10.40
CA LEU A 191 -4.24 7.78 10.58
C LEU A 191 -3.72 8.06 11.98
N GLY A 192 -4.40 7.58 13.02
CA GLY A 192 -3.94 7.72 14.39
C GLY A 192 -2.60 7.00 14.62
N THR A 193 -2.40 5.85 14.01
CA THR A 193 -1.11 5.14 14.06
C THR A 193 0.00 5.91 13.36
N LEU A 194 -0.25 6.47 12.18
CA LEU A 194 0.73 7.28 11.47
C LEU A 194 1.12 8.53 12.27
N GLU A 195 0.14 9.21 12.85
CA GLU A 195 0.37 10.36 13.73
C GLU A 195 1.24 9.98 14.91
N HIS A 196 0.96 8.85 15.57
CA HIS A 196 1.76 8.31 16.66
C HIS A 196 3.19 8.02 16.19
N ILE A 197 3.39 7.28 15.11
CA ILE A 197 4.72 6.95 14.58
C ILE A 197 5.53 8.22 14.31
N VAL A 198 4.94 9.19 13.61
CA VAL A 198 5.61 10.45 13.29
C VAL A 198 5.98 11.22 14.55
N SER A 199 5.15 11.15 15.61
CA SER A 199 5.42 11.81 16.89
C SER A 199 6.61 11.22 17.65
N THR A 200 6.99 9.97 17.40
CA THR A 200 8.18 9.34 17.99
C THR A 200 9.50 9.92 17.47
N GLY A 201 9.45 10.65 16.35
CA GLY A 201 10.65 11.17 15.68
C GLY A 201 11.26 10.21 14.67
N HIS A 202 10.72 8.98 14.53
CA HIS A 202 11.17 7.96 13.60
C HIS A 202 10.15 7.73 12.47
N ASP A 203 10.59 7.10 11.38
CA ASP A 203 9.80 6.91 10.18
C ASP A 203 9.45 5.42 9.93
N TYR A 204 9.69 4.56 10.90
CA TYR A 204 9.46 3.13 10.80
C TYR A 204 9.01 2.51 12.12
N THR A 205 8.52 1.29 12.03
CA THR A 205 8.08 0.43 13.15
C THR A 205 8.46 -1.01 12.88
N TRP A 206 8.28 -1.86 13.88
CA TRP A 206 8.58 -3.27 13.79
C TRP A 206 7.34 -4.12 14.04
N PHE A 207 7.10 -5.10 13.18
CA PHE A 207 6.17 -6.19 13.45
C PHE A 207 6.96 -7.46 13.79
N LEU A 208 6.74 -7.99 14.99
CA LEU A 208 7.30 -9.27 15.40
C LEU A 208 6.21 -10.33 15.22
N LEU A 209 6.57 -11.40 14.49
CA LEU A 209 5.69 -12.50 14.16
C LEU A 209 6.46 -13.81 14.27
N ASP A 210 5.80 -14.86 14.72
CA ASP A 210 6.32 -16.22 14.60
C ASP A 210 5.85 -16.88 13.29
N GLN A 211 6.38 -18.06 13.00
CA GLN A 211 6.04 -18.82 11.80
C GLN A 211 4.53 -19.14 11.73
N LYS A 212 3.88 -19.38 12.88
CA LYS A 212 2.46 -19.70 12.94
C LYS A 212 1.58 -18.49 12.57
N ILE A 213 1.94 -17.29 13.05
CA ILE A 213 1.26 -16.05 12.65
C ILE A 213 1.47 -15.79 11.15
N ILE A 214 2.68 -16.01 10.64
CA ILE A 214 2.99 -15.91 9.20
C ILE A 214 2.10 -16.85 8.37
N GLU A 215 1.90 -18.07 8.78
CA GLU A 215 1.09 -19.04 8.04
C GLU A 215 -0.40 -18.78 8.12
N LYS A 216 -0.88 -18.24 9.24
CA LYS A 216 -2.31 -18.16 9.55
C LYS A 216 -2.93 -16.78 9.32
N GLU A 217 -2.15 -15.73 9.44
CA GLU A 217 -2.68 -14.38 9.47
C GLU A 217 -2.01 -13.42 8.50
N PHE A 218 -0.73 -13.66 8.19
CA PHE A 218 0.07 -12.74 7.41
C PHE A 218 -0.28 -12.80 5.92
N GLY A 219 -0.30 -11.64 5.28
CA GLY A 219 -0.50 -11.52 3.85
C GLY A 219 0.26 -10.34 3.28
N LEU A 220 0.35 -10.34 1.94
CA LEU A 220 0.94 -9.26 1.17
C LEU A 220 -0.13 -8.65 0.26
N SER A 221 -0.17 -7.34 0.12
CA SER A 221 -1.01 -6.69 -0.88
C SER A 221 -0.34 -6.71 -2.25
N GLY A 222 -1.15 -6.46 -3.29
CA GLY A 222 -0.65 -6.40 -4.67
C GLY A 222 -0.94 -7.66 -5.47
N GLN A 223 -1.08 -7.46 -6.77
CA GLN A 223 -1.40 -8.55 -7.69
C GLN A 223 -0.24 -9.51 -7.91
N GLU A 224 0.99 -9.00 -7.85
CA GLU A 224 2.22 -9.78 -8.00
C GLU A 224 2.44 -10.72 -6.82
N GLN A 225 2.02 -10.29 -5.65
CA GLN A 225 2.17 -11.05 -4.40
C GLN A 225 1.04 -12.08 -4.20
N ASN A 226 0.01 -12.03 -5.04
CA ASN A 226 -1.14 -12.92 -4.99
C ASN A 226 -1.42 -13.54 -6.39
N PRO A 227 -0.46 -14.28 -6.97
CA PRO A 227 -0.60 -14.81 -8.33
C PRO A 227 -1.73 -15.84 -8.48
N ASP A 228 -2.08 -16.54 -7.42
CA ASP A 228 -3.20 -17.46 -7.32
C ASP A 228 -4.54 -16.73 -7.45
N LEU A 229 -4.73 -15.67 -6.69
CA LEU A 229 -5.94 -14.85 -6.73
C LEU A 229 -6.03 -14.04 -8.03
N THR A 230 -4.91 -13.43 -8.45
CA THR A 230 -4.82 -12.63 -9.66
C THR A 230 -5.11 -13.47 -10.91
N GLY A 231 -4.52 -14.66 -10.98
CA GLY A 231 -4.73 -15.63 -12.08
C GLY A 231 -5.99 -16.45 -11.93
N ARG A 232 -6.75 -16.29 -10.84
CA ARG A 232 -7.94 -17.11 -10.53
C ARG A 232 -7.65 -18.61 -10.55
N ASP A 233 -6.45 -19.00 -10.09
CA ASP A 233 -5.94 -20.37 -10.13
C ASP A 233 -6.29 -21.12 -8.84
N LEU A 234 -7.35 -21.91 -8.88
CA LEU A 234 -7.81 -22.70 -7.74
C LEU A 234 -6.78 -23.75 -7.26
N ARG A 235 -5.89 -24.22 -8.13
CA ARG A 235 -4.85 -25.19 -7.73
C ARG A 235 -3.80 -24.49 -6.85
N LYS A 236 -3.36 -23.32 -7.27
CA LYS A 236 -2.44 -22.49 -6.45
C LYS A 236 -3.11 -21.99 -5.17
N LEU A 237 -4.40 -21.69 -5.21
CA LEU A 237 -5.14 -21.29 -4.01
C LEU A 237 -5.13 -22.40 -2.93
N LEU A 238 -5.19 -23.68 -3.34
CA LEU A 238 -5.08 -24.81 -2.41
C LEU A 238 -3.71 -24.91 -1.73
N GLU A 239 -2.67 -24.27 -2.25
CA GLU A 239 -1.35 -24.21 -1.61
C GLU A 239 -1.39 -23.37 -0.33
N ARG A 240 -2.31 -22.40 -0.22
CA ARG A 240 -2.47 -21.58 0.99
C ARG A 240 -2.96 -22.36 2.22
N VAL A 241 -3.57 -23.52 2.03
CA VAL A 241 -4.04 -24.39 3.13
C VAL A 241 -3.02 -25.47 3.51
N ARG A 242 -1.88 -25.54 2.81
CA ARG A 242 -0.78 -26.41 3.16
C ARG A 242 0.06 -25.80 4.30
N PRO A 243 0.79 -26.63 5.07
CA PRO A 243 1.80 -26.12 6.01
C PRO A 243 2.85 -25.24 5.30
N GLY A 244 3.29 -24.18 5.94
CA GLY A 244 4.24 -23.22 5.41
C GLY A 244 3.55 -21.95 4.88
N ALA A 245 4.32 -20.90 4.69
CA ALA A 245 3.81 -19.66 4.14
C ALA A 245 3.65 -19.76 2.61
N PRO A 246 2.75 -18.95 1.99
CA PRO A 246 2.66 -18.86 0.54
C PRO A 246 3.99 -18.46 -0.10
N GLY A 247 4.27 -18.98 -1.31
CA GLY A 247 5.54 -18.74 -2.01
C GLY A 247 6.00 -17.27 -2.06
N PRO A 248 5.14 -16.29 -2.36
CA PRO A 248 5.52 -14.87 -2.31
C PRO A 248 5.99 -14.41 -0.91
N VAL A 249 5.39 -14.91 0.17
CA VAL A 249 5.82 -14.59 1.54
C VAL A 249 7.18 -15.22 1.85
N GLU A 250 7.39 -16.47 1.45
CA GLU A 250 8.71 -17.12 1.58
C GLU A 250 9.79 -16.38 0.78
N ALA A 251 9.46 -15.81 -0.38
CA ALA A 251 10.37 -14.97 -1.14
C ALA A 251 10.76 -13.69 -0.39
N PHE A 252 9.81 -13.06 0.31
CA PHE A 252 10.13 -11.89 1.16
C PHE A 252 10.98 -12.26 2.38
N LYS A 253 10.75 -13.41 3.01
CA LYS A 253 11.62 -13.91 4.08
C LYS A 253 13.07 -14.10 3.63
N GLN A 254 13.28 -14.48 2.39
CA GLN A 254 14.62 -14.76 1.84
C GLN A 254 15.30 -13.53 1.22
N LYS A 255 14.55 -12.61 0.64
CA LYS A 255 15.06 -11.54 -0.22
C LYS A 255 14.67 -10.13 0.24
N GLY A 256 13.67 -10.01 1.13
CA GLY A 256 13.22 -8.71 1.60
C GLY A 256 14.26 -8.04 2.49
N VAL A 257 14.66 -6.82 2.15
CA VAL A 257 15.65 -6.06 2.93
C VAL A 257 15.11 -5.61 4.28
N ASP A 258 13.78 -5.50 4.39
CA ASP A 258 13.07 -5.10 5.60
C ASP A 258 12.51 -6.32 6.37
N PHE A 259 12.91 -7.54 5.97
CA PHE A 259 12.39 -8.78 6.54
C PHE A 259 13.53 -9.53 7.24
N VAL A 260 13.56 -9.46 8.56
CA VAL A 260 14.56 -10.17 9.37
C VAL A 260 13.98 -11.50 9.82
N VAL A 261 14.69 -12.59 9.57
CA VAL A 261 14.31 -13.95 10.01
C VAL A 261 15.42 -14.52 10.88
N ALA A 262 15.06 -15.02 12.05
CA ALA A 262 16.00 -15.61 12.99
C ALA A 262 15.31 -16.66 13.85
N ASP A 263 16.09 -17.53 14.50
CA ASP A 263 15.60 -18.61 15.35
C ASP A 263 15.41 -18.17 16.82
N THR A 264 16.07 -17.08 17.23
CA THR A 264 16.00 -16.53 18.58
C THR A 264 15.69 -15.04 18.58
N VAL A 265 15.11 -14.52 19.67
CA VAL A 265 14.85 -13.08 19.83
C VAL A 265 16.15 -12.27 19.78
N ALA A 266 17.23 -12.81 20.36
CA ALA A 266 18.52 -12.13 20.36
C ALA A 266 19.09 -11.96 18.95
N GLU A 267 19.04 -12.98 18.12
CA GLU A 267 19.46 -12.93 16.71
C GLU A 267 18.53 -12.03 15.89
N LEU A 268 17.21 -12.09 16.14
CA LEU A 268 16.23 -11.22 15.49
C LEU A 268 16.56 -9.75 15.76
N VAL A 269 16.76 -9.37 17.03
CA VAL A 269 17.11 -8.00 17.42
C VAL A 269 18.47 -7.59 16.85
N ALA A 270 19.45 -8.51 16.81
CA ALA A 270 20.73 -8.22 16.15
C ALA A 270 20.56 -7.94 14.64
N GLY A 271 19.61 -8.59 13.98
CA GLY A 271 19.23 -8.31 12.59
C GLY A 271 18.52 -6.97 12.45
N MET A 272 17.55 -6.67 13.31
CA MET A 272 16.82 -5.39 13.35
C MET A 272 17.79 -4.22 13.55
N ASN A 273 18.76 -4.34 14.44
CA ASN A 273 19.78 -3.32 14.70
C ASN A 273 20.75 -3.05 13.52
N LYS A 274 20.75 -3.91 12.49
CA LYS A 274 21.55 -3.69 11.27
C LYS A 274 20.82 -2.81 10.25
N ILE A 275 19.49 -2.76 10.31
CA ILE A 275 18.66 -2.02 9.34
C ILE A 275 17.98 -0.81 9.96
N GLY A 276 17.71 -0.80 11.27
CA GLY A 276 17.20 0.36 12.00
C GLY A 276 18.31 1.32 12.42
N ASP A 277 17.93 2.57 12.68
CA ASP A 277 18.82 3.62 13.21
C ASP A 277 18.82 3.69 14.75
N VAL A 278 17.92 2.97 15.40
CA VAL A 278 17.82 2.85 16.87
C VAL A 278 18.34 1.49 17.30
N THR A 279 19.24 1.47 18.27
CA THR A 279 19.73 0.22 18.86
C THR A 279 18.74 -0.30 19.87
N LEU A 280 18.17 -1.47 19.60
CA LEU A 280 17.26 -2.20 20.51
C LEU A 280 18.04 -3.10 21.46
N ASP A 281 17.55 -3.22 22.70
CA ASP A 281 18.03 -4.19 23.68
C ASP A 281 17.28 -5.51 23.53
N ALA A 282 17.99 -6.58 23.22
CA ALA A 282 17.42 -7.90 23.00
C ALA A 282 16.70 -8.44 24.25
N ALA A 283 17.22 -8.17 25.46
CA ALA A 283 16.61 -8.62 26.69
C ALA A 283 15.28 -7.90 26.97
N GLU A 284 15.17 -6.64 26.63
CA GLU A 284 13.91 -5.89 26.78
C GLU A 284 12.86 -6.37 25.74
N VAL A 285 13.24 -6.61 24.50
CA VAL A 285 12.34 -7.17 23.49
C VAL A 285 11.88 -8.58 23.89
N GLU A 286 12.79 -9.43 24.40
CA GLU A 286 12.45 -10.77 24.88
C GLU A 286 11.45 -10.73 26.06
N LYS A 287 11.63 -9.80 27.01
CA LYS A 287 10.65 -9.59 28.08
C LYS A 287 9.26 -9.27 27.57
N LEU A 288 9.16 -8.42 26.53
CA LEU A 288 7.88 -8.08 25.90
C LEU A 288 7.24 -9.31 25.25
N VAL A 289 8.02 -10.12 24.52
CA VAL A 289 7.53 -11.35 23.90
C VAL A 289 7.01 -12.31 24.95
N VAL A 290 7.82 -12.60 26.00
CA VAL A 290 7.44 -13.51 27.10
C VAL A 290 6.21 -13.01 27.86
N ALA A 291 6.13 -11.68 28.13
CA ALA A 291 4.96 -11.10 28.80
C ALA A 291 3.70 -11.26 27.96
N ARG A 292 3.81 -11.03 26.64
CA ARG A 292 2.70 -11.20 25.69
C ARG A 292 2.23 -12.65 25.62
N ASP A 293 3.16 -13.61 25.49
CA ASP A 293 2.83 -15.04 25.43
C ASP A 293 2.05 -15.47 26.69
N ARG A 294 2.49 -15.02 27.87
CA ARG A 294 1.79 -15.26 29.13
C ARG A 294 0.37 -14.68 29.12
N GLU A 295 0.20 -13.46 28.60
CA GLU A 295 -1.12 -12.84 28.54
C GLU A 295 -2.02 -13.46 27.48
N MET A 296 -1.46 -14.02 26.41
CA MET A 296 -2.22 -14.77 25.39
C MET A 296 -2.85 -16.04 25.95
N ASP A 297 -2.20 -16.69 26.93
CA ASP A 297 -2.72 -17.87 27.62
C ASP A 297 -3.67 -17.53 28.78
N ASN A 298 -3.88 -16.24 29.05
CA ASN A 298 -4.70 -15.75 30.15
C ASN A 298 -6.10 -15.35 29.66
N ASP A 299 -7.11 -16.19 29.89
CA ASP A 299 -8.52 -15.92 29.55
C ASP A 299 -9.09 -14.64 30.20
N PHE A 300 -8.46 -14.18 31.27
CA PHE A 300 -8.85 -12.97 32.01
C PHE A 300 -7.92 -11.79 31.79
N SER A 301 -7.11 -11.82 30.71
CA SER A 301 -6.18 -10.75 30.39
C SER A 301 -6.91 -9.39 30.36
N LYS A 302 -6.25 -8.39 30.94
CA LYS A 302 -6.66 -6.99 30.90
C LYS A 302 -5.82 -6.17 29.89
N ASP A 303 -4.88 -6.81 29.22
CA ASP A 303 -4.18 -6.20 28.10
C ASP A 303 -5.16 -5.99 26.96
N LEU A 304 -5.29 -4.73 26.50
CA LEU A 304 -6.27 -4.37 25.47
C LEU A 304 -5.90 -4.96 24.10
N SER A 305 -4.59 -5.12 23.81
CA SER A 305 -4.13 -5.75 22.56
C SER A 305 -4.48 -7.22 22.55
N VAL A 306 -4.19 -7.94 23.65
CA VAL A 306 -4.55 -9.36 23.82
C VAL A 306 -6.06 -9.56 23.78
N SER A 307 -6.82 -8.70 24.44
CA SER A 307 -8.29 -8.74 24.39
C SER A 307 -8.83 -8.53 22.96
N ALA A 308 -8.23 -7.64 22.19
CA ALA A 308 -8.58 -7.43 20.79
C ALA A 308 -8.26 -8.66 19.92
N ILE A 309 -7.12 -9.33 20.17
CA ILE A 309 -6.73 -10.57 19.49
C ILE A 309 -7.73 -11.70 19.82
N HIS A 310 -8.06 -11.90 21.09
CA HIS A 310 -9.06 -12.89 21.50
C HIS A 310 -10.42 -12.64 20.85
N ALA A 311 -10.85 -11.37 20.79
CA ALA A 311 -12.09 -10.99 20.11
C ALA A 311 -12.03 -11.27 18.60
N ALA A 312 -10.88 -11.02 17.97
CA ALA A 312 -10.64 -11.31 16.56
C ALA A 312 -10.75 -12.81 16.27
N ARG A 313 -10.15 -13.64 17.13
CA ARG A 313 -10.10 -15.11 17.02
C ARG A 313 -11.43 -15.79 17.28
N ASN A 314 -12.37 -15.15 17.93
CA ASN A 314 -13.70 -15.71 18.16
C ASN A 314 -14.63 -15.69 16.92
N TYR A 315 -14.19 -15.10 15.82
CA TYR A 315 -14.95 -15.10 14.57
C TYR A 315 -14.93 -16.49 13.91
N ARG A 316 -16.11 -16.98 13.49
CA ARG A 316 -16.24 -18.33 12.91
C ARG A 316 -15.36 -18.56 11.66
N GLY A 317 -15.13 -17.52 10.86
CA GLY A 317 -14.29 -17.57 9.68
C GLY A 317 -12.81 -17.90 10.00
N ASP A 318 -12.32 -17.53 11.18
CA ASP A 318 -10.93 -17.83 11.58
C ASP A 318 -10.70 -19.29 11.97
N ARG A 319 -11.77 -20.04 12.20
CA ARG A 319 -11.67 -21.49 12.50
C ARG A 319 -11.40 -22.33 11.25
N LEU A 320 -11.54 -21.73 10.07
CA LEU A 320 -11.31 -22.38 8.78
C LEU A 320 -9.94 -21.99 8.17
N ALA A 321 -9.27 -21.03 8.77
CA ALA A 321 -7.95 -20.55 8.35
C ALA A 321 -6.87 -21.09 9.36
#